data_a5371ccf4b9428dbfe22c367a683c144
#
_entry.id   a5371ccf4b9428dbfe22c367a683c144
#
_cell.length_a   1.000
_cell.length_b   1.000
_cell.length_c   1.000
_cell.angle_alpha   90.00
_cell.angle_beta   90.00
_cell.angle_gamma   90.00
#
_symmetry.space_group_name_H-M   'P 1'
#
loop_
_entity.id
_entity.type
_entity.pdbx_description
1 polymer ?
#
loop_
_entity_poly.entity_id
_entity_poly.type
_entity_poly.pdbx_seq_one_letter_code
_entity_poly.pdbx_strand_id
1 'polypeptide(L)'
;MTTADAALAILPANAASCADLQTVFGPRGPARTCQCQRYKLAPRETFRSFPAADRAERLRAQTACGDPGAKATTGLVAYVDGDPAGWCGVEPRSNHGGLVRNNRVPWEGRDEDKDDESVWAVTCFCIRAGFRCRGVGDALAQAAVPHARAHGARAIEGYPMVTTRAILEELHVGTVGMFARAGFTEVARPTLRRAVWRIDF
;
A
#
# COMPACT_ATOMS: atom_id res chain seq x y z
N MET A 1 33.85 1.49 13.99
CA MET A 1 33.26 2.00 12.74
C MET A 1 31.80 2.18 12.97
N THR A 2 31.34 3.41 13.25
CA THR A 2 29.92 3.76 13.35
C THR A 2 29.32 3.62 11.95
N THR A 3 28.44 2.64 11.76
CA THR A 3 27.58 2.61 10.56
C THR A 3 26.74 3.89 10.61
N ALA A 4 26.99 4.80 9.67
CA ALA A 4 26.08 5.92 9.46
C ALA A 4 24.68 5.35 9.25
N ASP A 5 23.69 5.79 10.05
CA ASP A 5 22.30 5.42 9.83
C ASP A 5 21.93 5.85 8.41
N ALA A 6 21.51 4.87 7.61
CA ALA A 6 21.08 5.12 6.23
C ALA A 6 19.92 6.13 6.24
N ALA A 7 20.05 7.22 5.48
CA ALA A 7 19.04 8.26 5.43
C ALA A 7 17.77 7.72 4.75
N LEU A 8 16.70 7.55 5.52
CA LEU A 8 15.39 7.11 5.03
C LEU A 8 14.50 8.33 4.78
N ALA A 9 14.05 8.52 3.55
CA ALA A 9 13.06 9.53 3.17
C ALA A 9 11.80 8.86 2.62
N ILE A 10 10.62 9.42 2.94
CA ILE A 10 9.34 8.94 2.40
C ILE A 10 8.61 10.14 1.81
N LEU A 11 8.20 10.00 0.56
CA LEU A 11 7.52 11.03 -0.20
C LEU A 11 6.14 10.55 -0.67
N PRO A 12 5.13 11.44 -0.80
CA PRO A 12 3.94 11.15 -1.59
C PRO A 12 4.34 10.78 -3.03
N ALA A 13 3.59 9.88 -3.64
CA ALA A 13 4.00 9.31 -4.94
C ALA A 13 4.03 10.34 -6.08
N ASN A 14 3.25 11.41 -6.02
CA ASN A 14 3.31 12.51 -6.98
C ASN A 14 4.64 13.30 -6.91
N ALA A 15 5.30 13.34 -5.76
CA ALA A 15 6.62 13.96 -5.60
C ALA A 15 7.78 13.04 -6.02
N ALA A 16 7.54 11.75 -6.22
CA ALA A 16 8.52 10.81 -6.74
C ALA A 16 8.54 10.81 -8.27
N SER A 17 9.68 10.50 -8.90
CA SER A 17 9.70 10.30 -10.35
C SER A 17 8.99 9.00 -10.74
N CYS A 18 8.40 8.97 -11.94
CA CYS A 18 7.79 7.74 -12.46
C CYS A 18 8.85 6.63 -12.71
N ALA A 19 10.09 7.01 -13.01
CA ALA A 19 11.20 6.06 -13.17
C ALA A 19 11.57 5.40 -11.83
N ASP A 20 11.62 6.18 -10.73
CA ASP A 20 11.87 5.66 -9.39
C ASP A 20 10.75 4.71 -8.94
N LEU A 21 9.50 5.09 -9.19
CA LEU A 21 8.36 4.26 -8.89
C LEU A 21 8.46 2.90 -9.62
N GLN A 22 8.79 2.90 -10.90
CA GLN A 22 8.99 1.66 -11.67
C GLN A 22 10.22 0.87 -11.21
N THR A 23 11.26 1.55 -10.73
CA THR A 23 12.43 0.91 -10.13
C THR A 23 12.07 0.11 -8.89
N VAL A 24 11.14 0.61 -8.05
CA VAL A 24 10.63 -0.14 -6.88
C VAL A 24 9.90 -1.42 -7.30
N PHE A 25 9.05 -1.36 -8.33
CA PHE A 25 8.33 -2.55 -8.83
C PHE A 25 9.26 -3.55 -9.54
N GLY A 26 10.40 -3.07 -10.04
CA GLY A 26 11.46 -3.88 -10.64
C GLY A 26 11.13 -4.45 -12.02
N PRO A 27 12.12 -5.07 -12.68
CA PRO A 27 11.99 -5.55 -14.06
C PRO A 27 11.27 -6.90 -14.17
N ARG A 28 11.03 -7.62 -13.07
CA ARG A 28 10.45 -8.97 -13.05
C ARG A 28 9.77 -9.27 -11.71
N GLY A 29 8.99 -10.35 -11.67
CA GLY A 29 8.33 -10.86 -10.47
C GLY A 29 6.92 -10.31 -10.26
N PRO A 30 6.27 -10.69 -9.14
CA PRO A 30 4.87 -10.37 -8.85
C PRO A 30 4.58 -8.87 -8.81
N ALA A 31 5.48 -8.06 -8.26
CA ALA A 31 5.30 -6.60 -8.18
C ALA A 31 5.21 -5.97 -9.57
N ARG A 32 6.14 -6.31 -10.49
CA ARG A 32 6.09 -5.88 -11.88
C ARG A 32 4.79 -6.26 -12.58
N THR A 33 4.32 -7.47 -12.33
CA THR A 33 3.08 -7.95 -12.93
C THR A 33 1.86 -7.25 -12.33
N CYS A 34 1.83 -7.03 -11.02
CA CYS A 34 0.69 -6.48 -10.31
C CYS A 34 0.53 -4.97 -10.50
N GLN A 35 1.63 -4.19 -10.46
CA GLN A 35 1.61 -2.72 -10.50
C GLN A 35 0.59 -2.12 -9.50
N CYS A 36 0.49 -2.71 -8.29
CA CYS A 36 -0.47 -2.32 -7.24
C CYS A 36 -1.96 -2.31 -7.68
N GLN A 37 -2.31 -3.03 -8.75
CA GLN A 37 -3.67 -3.03 -9.31
C GLN A 37 -4.57 -4.17 -8.81
N ARG A 38 -4.10 -5.07 -7.91
CA ARG A 38 -4.86 -6.22 -7.43
C ARG A 38 -6.26 -5.86 -6.92
N TYR A 39 -6.38 -4.79 -6.16
CA TYR A 39 -7.65 -4.33 -5.58
C TYR A 39 -8.32 -3.22 -6.41
N LYS A 40 -7.76 -2.86 -7.54
CA LYS A 40 -8.25 -1.79 -8.42
C LYS A 40 -8.76 -2.27 -9.77
N LEU A 41 -8.76 -3.58 -10.01
CA LEU A 41 -9.32 -4.15 -11.24
C LEU A 41 -10.80 -3.76 -11.36
N ALA A 42 -11.22 -3.30 -12.54
CA ALA A 42 -12.59 -3.00 -12.86
C ALA A 42 -13.44 -4.31 -12.96
N PRO A 43 -14.77 -4.23 -13.00
CA PRO A 43 -15.60 -5.40 -13.29
C PRO A 43 -15.17 -6.07 -14.59
N ARG A 44 -15.02 -7.41 -14.57
CA ARG A 44 -14.57 -8.25 -15.69
C ARG A 44 -13.08 -8.11 -16.08
N GLU A 45 -12.32 -7.18 -15.49
CA GLU A 45 -10.87 -7.17 -15.65
C GLU A 45 -10.21 -8.31 -14.88
N THR A 46 -9.20 -8.90 -15.50
CA THR A 46 -8.31 -9.91 -14.90
C THR A 46 -6.87 -9.54 -15.21
N PHE A 47 -5.91 -10.15 -14.53
CA PHE A 47 -4.49 -9.96 -14.91
C PHE A 47 -4.16 -10.47 -16.32
N ARG A 48 -5.01 -11.33 -16.88
CA ARG A 48 -4.86 -11.82 -18.25
C ARG A 48 -5.39 -10.81 -19.27
N SER A 49 -6.58 -10.24 -19.02
CA SER A 49 -7.25 -9.30 -19.93
C SER A 49 -6.75 -7.86 -19.82
N PHE A 50 -6.01 -7.55 -18.74
CA PHE A 50 -5.45 -6.23 -18.48
C PHE A 50 -3.93 -6.35 -18.30
N PRO A 51 -3.12 -6.13 -19.38
CA PRO A 51 -1.69 -6.38 -19.40
C PRO A 51 -0.89 -5.56 -18.37
N ALA A 52 0.32 -6.02 -18.02
CA ALA A 52 1.15 -5.35 -17.02
C ALA A 52 1.57 -3.92 -17.43
N ALA A 53 1.74 -3.67 -18.73
CA ALA A 53 2.04 -2.33 -19.25
C ALA A 53 0.87 -1.36 -18.98
N ASP A 54 -0.35 -1.80 -19.26
CA ASP A 54 -1.55 -0.97 -19.05
C ASP A 54 -1.80 -0.73 -17.55
N ARG A 55 -1.48 -1.73 -16.70
CA ARG A 55 -1.50 -1.56 -15.24
C ARG A 55 -0.47 -0.54 -14.75
N ALA A 56 0.73 -0.54 -15.35
CA ALA A 56 1.77 0.44 -15.03
C ALA A 56 1.34 1.87 -15.43
N GLU A 57 0.71 2.02 -16.59
CA GLU A 57 0.18 3.32 -17.04
C GLU A 57 -0.98 3.78 -16.14
N ARG A 58 -1.88 2.88 -15.74
CA ARG A 58 -2.93 3.20 -14.77
C ARG A 58 -2.34 3.63 -13.42
N LEU A 59 -1.31 2.94 -12.92
CA LEU A 59 -0.62 3.34 -11.70
C LEU A 59 0.01 4.73 -11.85
N ARG A 60 0.66 5.01 -12.98
CA ARG A 60 1.24 6.32 -13.29
C ARG A 60 0.18 7.43 -13.21
N ALA A 61 -0.98 7.22 -13.84
CA ALA A 61 -2.09 8.17 -13.78
C ALA A 61 -2.62 8.36 -12.34
N GLN A 62 -2.77 7.28 -11.59
CA GLN A 62 -3.28 7.30 -10.21
C GLN A 62 -2.30 7.97 -9.23
N THR A 63 -1.01 7.82 -9.43
CA THR A 63 0.02 8.41 -8.57
C THR A 63 0.32 9.86 -8.93
N ALA A 64 0.03 10.28 -10.15
CA ALA A 64 0.50 11.54 -10.72
C ALA A 64 2.02 11.72 -10.53
N CYS A 65 2.80 10.64 -10.61
CA CYS A 65 4.25 10.67 -10.38
C CYS A 65 4.95 11.68 -11.29
N GLY A 66 5.86 12.47 -10.72
CA GLY A 66 6.55 13.56 -11.42
C GLY A 66 5.77 14.89 -11.45
N ASP A 67 4.61 14.96 -10.80
CA ASP A 67 3.83 16.20 -10.65
C ASP A 67 3.61 16.54 -9.16
N PRO A 68 4.57 17.16 -8.48
CA PRO A 68 4.43 17.53 -7.07
C PRO A 68 3.27 18.47 -6.77
N GLY A 69 2.74 19.16 -7.80
CA GLY A 69 1.58 20.06 -7.69
C GLY A 69 0.23 19.35 -7.79
N ALA A 70 0.19 18.07 -8.09
CA ALA A 70 -1.06 17.32 -8.19
C ALA A 70 -1.81 17.32 -6.85
N LYS A 71 -3.12 17.61 -6.91
CA LYS A 71 -3.99 17.70 -5.73
C LYS A 71 -4.29 16.35 -5.08
N ALA A 72 -4.16 15.27 -5.84
CA ALA A 72 -4.41 13.90 -5.38
C ALA A 72 -3.28 12.98 -5.86
N THR A 73 -2.93 12.04 -5.01
CA THR A 73 -1.98 10.96 -5.32
C THR A 73 -2.41 9.70 -4.59
N THR A 74 -2.00 8.56 -5.09
CA THR A 74 -2.17 7.28 -4.40
C THR A 74 -0.81 6.78 -3.93
N GLY A 75 -0.65 6.59 -2.63
CA GLY A 75 0.51 5.94 -2.04
C GLY A 75 1.75 6.79 -1.78
N LEU A 76 2.75 6.12 -1.21
CA LEU A 76 4.01 6.67 -0.75
C LEU A 76 5.19 5.90 -1.34
N VAL A 77 6.28 6.60 -1.61
CA VAL A 77 7.56 6.03 -2.07
C VAL A 77 8.63 6.26 -1.02
N ALA A 78 9.34 5.21 -0.64
CA ALA A 78 10.48 5.28 0.29
C ALA A 78 11.80 5.27 -0.48
N TYR A 79 12.74 6.09 -0.01
CA TYR A 79 14.12 6.17 -0.48
C TYR A 79 15.08 5.87 0.68
N VAL A 80 16.13 5.14 0.39
CA VAL A 80 17.25 4.90 1.32
C VAL A 80 18.52 5.40 0.67
N ASP A 81 19.18 6.39 1.28
CA ASP A 81 20.37 7.06 0.72
C ASP A 81 20.16 7.61 -0.70
N GLY A 82 18.93 8.04 -1.01
CA GLY A 82 18.53 8.54 -2.32
C GLY A 82 18.08 7.47 -3.31
N ASP A 83 18.27 6.19 -3.02
CA ASP A 83 17.84 5.08 -3.86
C ASP A 83 16.35 4.72 -3.61
N PRO A 84 15.52 4.57 -4.65
CA PRO A 84 14.13 4.13 -4.49
C PRO A 84 14.09 2.70 -3.92
N ALA A 85 13.50 2.56 -2.73
CA ALA A 85 13.59 1.36 -1.90
C ALA A 85 12.24 0.66 -1.67
N GLY A 86 11.12 1.42 -1.64
CA GLY A 86 9.85 0.84 -1.29
C GLY A 86 8.64 1.65 -1.74
N TRP A 87 7.48 0.97 -1.77
CA TRP A 87 6.16 1.50 -2.09
C TRP A 87 5.15 1.09 -1.03
N CYS A 88 4.22 2.00 -0.71
CA CYS A 88 3.02 1.72 0.07
C CYS A 88 1.79 2.27 -0.66
N GLY A 89 0.86 1.41 -1.03
CA GLY A 89 -0.44 1.82 -1.59
C GLY A 89 -1.37 2.26 -0.46
N VAL A 90 -1.67 3.56 -0.36
CA VAL A 90 -2.54 4.16 0.64
C VAL A 90 -3.37 5.27 0.03
N GLU A 91 -4.70 5.19 0.17
CA GLU A 91 -5.69 6.13 -0.36
C GLU A 91 -7.08 5.81 0.20
N PRO A 92 -8.15 6.60 -0.11
CA PRO A 92 -9.52 6.25 0.26
C PRO A 92 -9.87 4.80 -0.10
N ARG A 93 -10.48 4.08 0.85
CA ARG A 93 -10.84 2.66 0.71
C ARG A 93 -11.78 2.41 -0.48
N SER A 94 -12.70 3.34 -0.76
CA SER A 94 -13.63 3.34 -1.88
C SER A 94 -12.94 3.29 -3.26
N ASN A 95 -11.73 3.86 -3.38
CA ASN A 95 -10.93 3.82 -4.63
C ASN A 95 -10.43 2.41 -5.00
N HIS A 96 -10.50 1.48 -4.06
CA HIS A 96 -10.15 0.08 -4.29
C HIS A 96 -11.38 -0.74 -4.71
N GLY A 97 -11.95 -0.47 -5.87
CA GLY A 97 -13.19 -1.09 -6.35
C GLY A 97 -13.16 -2.63 -6.34
N GLY A 98 -12.02 -3.26 -6.57
CA GLY A 98 -11.85 -4.72 -6.45
C GLY A 98 -11.90 -5.21 -5.00
N LEU A 99 -11.40 -4.40 -4.04
CA LEU A 99 -11.52 -4.67 -2.60
C LEU A 99 -12.99 -4.60 -2.18
N VAL A 100 -13.67 -3.55 -2.59
CA VAL A 100 -15.10 -3.28 -2.28
C VAL A 100 -15.99 -4.40 -2.78
N ARG A 101 -15.79 -4.85 -4.03
CA ARG A 101 -16.67 -5.86 -4.67
C ARG A 101 -16.35 -7.29 -4.27
N ASN A 102 -15.06 -7.65 -4.19
CA ASN A 102 -14.65 -9.05 -4.24
C ASN A 102 -13.98 -9.55 -2.96
N ASN A 103 -13.72 -8.67 -1.98
CA ASN A 103 -13.02 -9.06 -0.76
C ASN A 103 -13.94 -8.99 0.45
N ARG A 104 -14.01 -10.08 1.23
CA ARG A 104 -14.84 -10.16 2.44
C ARG A 104 -14.14 -9.51 3.66
N VAL A 105 -12.80 -9.49 3.66
CA VAL A 105 -12.02 -9.14 4.85
C VAL A 105 -12.38 -7.77 5.46
N PRO A 106 -12.55 -6.68 4.69
CA PRO A 106 -12.90 -5.39 5.29
C PRO A 106 -14.31 -5.32 5.88
N TRP A 107 -15.22 -6.21 5.46
CA TRP A 107 -16.67 -6.05 5.66
C TRP A 107 -17.29 -7.07 6.60
N GLU A 108 -16.77 -8.30 6.65
CA GLU A 108 -17.42 -9.41 7.35
C GLU A 108 -17.56 -9.14 8.83
N GLY A 109 -18.81 -9.19 9.32
CA GLY A 109 -19.13 -8.91 10.71
C GLY A 109 -19.02 -7.43 11.12
N ARG A 110 -18.95 -6.51 10.14
CA ARG A 110 -18.81 -5.06 10.38
C ARG A 110 -19.90 -4.30 9.65
N ASP A 111 -20.46 -3.29 10.32
CA ASP A 111 -21.40 -2.34 9.72
C ASP A 111 -20.60 -1.14 9.19
N GLU A 112 -20.08 -1.27 7.97
CA GLU A 112 -19.22 -0.28 7.33
C GLU A 112 -19.80 0.15 5.99
N ASP A 113 -19.91 1.46 5.80
CA ASP A 113 -20.23 2.04 4.50
C ASP A 113 -19.05 1.81 3.53
N LYS A 114 -19.33 1.12 2.43
CA LYS A 114 -18.33 0.78 1.41
C LYS A 114 -17.89 1.98 0.56
N ASP A 115 -18.74 2.99 0.48
CA ASP A 115 -18.54 4.19 -0.33
C ASP A 115 -17.96 5.36 0.49
N ASP A 116 -17.72 5.15 1.81
CA ASP A 116 -17.13 6.16 2.68
C ASP A 116 -15.68 6.49 2.29
N GLU A 117 -15.51 7.63 1.63
CA GLU A 117 -14.22 8.15 1.17
C GLU A 117 -13.32 8.64 2.32
N SER A 118 -13.90 8.88 3.50
CA SER A 118 -13.13 9.32 4.68
C SER A 118 -12.41 8.19 5.40
N VAL A 119 -12.69 6.93 5.05
CA VAL A 119 -11.94 5.76 5.52
C VAL A 119 -10.87 5.40 4.49
N TRP A 120 -9.62 5.52 4.88
CA TRP A 120 -8.48 5.19 4.03
C TRP A 120 -8.01 3.75 4.25
N ALA A 121 -7.31 3.18 3.27
CA ALA A 121 -6.80 1.82 3.35
C ALA A 121 -5.34 1.72 2.88
N VAL A 122 -4.53 1.03 3.67
CA VAL A 122 -3.21 0.53 3.26
C VAL A 122 -3.41 -0.86 2.67
N THR A 123 -3.18 -1.00 1.37
CA THR A 123 -3.53 -2.23 0.65
C THR A 123 -2.33 -2.98 0.07
N CYS A 124 -1.19 -2.33 -0.07
CA CYS A 124 -0.04 -2.93 -0.74
C CYS A 124 1.28 -2.36 -0.21
N PHE A 125 2.22 -3.25 0.06
CA PHE A 125 3.63 -2.91 0.23
C PHE A 125 4.47 -3.63 -0.84
N CYS A 126 5.41 -2.91 -1.42
CA CYS A 126 6.43 -3.47 -2.28
C CYS A 126 7.80 -2.96 -1.83
N ILE A 127 8.66 -3.85 -1.32
CA ILE A 127 10.02 -3.48 -0.91
C ILE A 127 11.00 -4.14 -1.87
N ARG A 128 11.84 -3.32 -2.48
CA ARG A 128 12.90 -3.75 -3.40
C ARG A 128 13.84 -4.74 -2.72
N ALA A 129 14.29 -5.77 -3.43
CA ALA A 129 15.01 -6.92 -2.86
C ALA A 129 16.22 -6.50 -1.99
N GLY A 130 17.04 -5.55 -2.41
CA GLY A 130 18.21 -5.09 -1.67
C GLY A 130 17.90 -4.26 -0.40
N PHE A 131 16.63 -3.91 -0.17
CA PHE A 131 16.17 -3.06 0.94
C PHE A 131 15.23 -3.79 1.91
N ARG A 132 14.99 -5.07 1.71
CA ARG A 132 14.18 -5.89 2.62
C ARG A 132 14.87 -6.08 3.95
N CYS A 133 14.09 -6.32 5.01
CA CYS A 133 14.56 -6.50 6.39
C CYS A 133 15.40 -5.33 6.94
N ARG A 134 15.22 -4.12 6.41
CA ARG A 134 15.88 -2.88 6.82
C ARG A 134 14.91 -1.83 7.38
N GLY A 135 13.73 -2.25 7.86
CA GLY A 135 12.73 -1.36 8.45
C GLY A 135 11.90 -0.52 7.46
N VAL A 136 12.17 -0.60 6.14
CA VAL A 136 11.49 0.24 5.12
C VAL A 136 9.97 0.02 5.13
N GLY A 137 9.50 -1.22 5.30
CA GLY A 137 8.07 -1.51 5.37
C GLY A 137 7.40 -0.92 6.61
N ASP A 138 8.07 -0.97 7.76
CA ASP A 138 7.59 -0.38 9.01
C ASP A 138 7.47 1.14 8.89
N ALA A 139 8.49 1.77 8.33
CA ALA A 139 8.51 3.21 8.13
C ALA A 139 7.41 3.67 7.15
N LEU A 140 7.16 2.91 6.08
CA LEU A 140 6.06 3.19 5.15
C LEU A 140 4.70 3.06 5.83
N ALA A 141 4.49 2.04 6.68
CA ALA A 141 3.25 1.88 7.44
C ALA A 141 3.04 3.04 8.43
N GLN A 142 4.10 3.46 9.12
CA GLN A 142 4.07 4.62 10.01
C GLN A 142 3.78 5.93 9.26
N ALA A 143 4.40 6.15 8.09
CA ALA A 143 4.20 7.35 7.29
C ALA A 143 2.79 7.42 6.65
N ALA A 144 2.14 6.28 6.42
CA ALA A 144 0.78 6.23 5.88
C ALA A 144 -0.24 6.87 6.84
N VAL A 145 0.00 6.83 8.16
CA VAL A 145 -0.92 7.36 9.17
C VAL A 145 -1.03 8.89 9.09
N PRO A 146 0.05 9.68 9.25
CA PRO A 146 -0.02 11.13 9.10
C PRO A 146 -0.40 11.55 7.69
N HIS A 147 -0.02 10.77 6.65
CA HIS A 147 -0.43 11.06 5.28
C HIS A 147 -1.96 11.02 5.13
N ALA A 148 -2.62 9.95 5.57
CA ALA A 148 -4.07 9.85 5.50
C ALA A 148 -4.76 10.96 6.32
N ARG A 149 -4.29 11.22 7.55
CA ARG A 149 -4.82 12.28 8.40
C ARG A 149 -4.73 13.68 7.74
N ALA A 150 -3.59 13.99 7.13
CA ALA A 150 -3.38 15.27 6.43
C ALA A 150 -4.31 15.46 5.23
N HIS A 151 -4.84 14.36 4.66
CA HIS A 151 -5.81 14.37 3.58
C HIS A 151 -7.27 14.22 4.04
N GLY A 152 -7.56 14.44 5.33
CA GLY A 152 -8.92 14.48 5.87
C GLY A 152 -9.54 13.11 6.15
N ALA A 153 -8.73 12.05 6.23
CA ALA A 153 -9.24 10.76 6.67
C ALA A 153 -9.76 10.83 8.10
N ARG A 154 -10.93 10.22 8.38
CA ARG A 154 -11.43 9.96 9.74
C ARG A 154 -10.87 8.67 10.35
N ALA A 155 -10.42 7.75 9.48
CA ALA A 155 -9.80 6.49 9.89
C ALA A 155 -8.89 5.95 8.78
N ILE A 156 -7.94 5.11 9.19
CA ILE A 156 -7.10 4.35 8.28
C ILE A 156 -7.10 2.87 8.67
N GLU A 157 -7.23 1.99 7.68
CA GLU A 157 -7.27 0.54 7.85
C GLU A 157 -6.11 -0.16 7.13
N GLY A 158 -5.74 -1.31 7.66
CA GLY A 158 -4.89 -2.29 7.00
C GLY A 158 -5.44 -3.70 7.18
N TYR A 159 -5.03 -4.60 6.30
CA TYR A 159 -5.56 -5.96 6.27
C TYR A 159 -4.44 -7.00 6.32
N PRO A 160 -3.62 -7.03 7.42
CA PRO A 160 -2.42 -7.85 7.48
C PRO A 160 -2.69 -9.34 7.42
N MET A 161 -1.66 -10.08 7.02
CA MET A 161 -1.57 -11.52 7.27
C MET A 161 -1.30 -11.77 8.76
N VAL A 162 -2.15 -12.58 9.41
CA VAL A 162 -2.01 -12.95 10.82
C VAL A 162 -1.34 -14.31 11.00
N THR A 163 -1.09 -15.04 9.92
CA THR A 163 -0.42 -16.34 9.95
C THR A 163 1.07 -16.22 9.62
N THR A 164 1.90 -16.99 10.31
CA THR A 164 3.32 -17.15 9.99
C THR A 164 3.58 -18.06 8.77
N ARG A 165 2.54 -18.76 8.29
CA ARG A 165 2.60 -19.63 7.10
C ARG A 165 2.21 -18.91 5.82
N ALA A 166 2.42 -17.60 5.74
CA ALA A 166 2.20 -16.81 4.54
C ALA A 166 3.37 -16.97 3.57
N ILE A 167 3.09 -17.12 2.28
CA ILE A 167 4.10 -17.02 1.23
C ILE A 167 4.43 -15.56 0.94
N LEU A 168 5.58 -15.30 0.34
CA LEU A 168 6.08 -13.94 0.11
C LEU A 168 5.08 -13.06 -0.68
N GLU A 169 4.39 -13.65 -1.65
CA GLU A 169 3.39 -12.97 -2.47
C GLU A 169 2.16 -12.51 -1.68
N GLU A 170 1.83 -13.19 -0.58
CA GLU A 170 0.71 -12.81 0.29
C GLU A 170 1.09 -11.65 1.23
N LEU A 171 2.38 -11.45 1.50
CA LEU A 171 2.86 -10.42 2.42
C LEU A 171 2.76 -8.99 1.85
N HIS A 172 2.32 -8.84 0.59
CA HIS A 172 2.09 -7.51 0.02
C HIS A 172 1.08 -6.66 0.81
N VAL A 173 0.21 -7.27 1.59
CA VAL A 173 -0.76 -6.56 2.45
C VAL A 173 -0.19 -6.13 3.80
N GLY A 174 1.08 -6.42 4.06
CA GLY A 174 1.74 -6.16 5.33
C GLY A 174 1.53 -7.26 6.38
N THR A 175 2.22 -7.11 7.49
CA THR A 175 2.17 -8.03 8.63
C THR A 175 1.57 -7.34 9.86
N VAL A 176 1.08 -8.12 10.82
CA VAL A 176 0.59 -7.62 12.10
C VAL A 176 1.64 -6.73 12.78
N GLY A 177 2.91 -7.16 12.80
CA GLY A 177 3.97 -6.39 13.43
C GLY A 177 4.19 -5.00 12.81
N MET A 178 4.06 -4.86 11.49
CA MET A 178 4.15 -3.57 10.80
C MET A 178 3.04 -2.62 11.26
N PHE A 179 1.79 -3.08 11.26
CA PHE A 179 0.63 -2.27 11.65
C PHE A 179 0.64 -1.95 13.15
N ALA A 180 1.02 -2.91 14.02
CA ALA A 180 1.15 -2.67 15.46
C ALA A 180 2.18 -1.56 15.76
N ARG A 181 3.36 -1.59 15.10
CA ARG A 181 4.38 -0.55 15.27
C ARG A 181 3.96 0.81 14.69
N ALA A 182 3.03 0.83 13.75
CA ALA A 182 2.43 2.05 13.22
C ALA A 182 1.23 2.56 14.04
N GLY A 183 0.88 1.90 15.15
CA GLY A 183 -0.17 2.33 16.08
C GLY A 183 -1.57 1.83 15.75
N PHE A 184 -1.73 0.94 14.77
CA PHE A 184 -3.02 0.32 14.49
C PHE A 184 -3.39 -0.71 15.56
N THR A 185 -4.68 -0.91 15.76
CA THR A 185 -5.25 -1.95 16.63
C THR A 185 -6.15 -2.89 15.82
N GLU A 186 -6.22 -4.15 16.23
CA GLU A 186 -7.13 -5.12 15.60
C GLU A 186 -8.58 -4.80 15.97
N VAL A 187 -9.43 -4.61 14.96
CA VAL A 187 -10.86 -4.33 15.14
C VAL A 187 -11.77 -5.46 14.67
N ALA A 188 -11.26 -6.36 13.82
CA ALA A 188 -11.99 -7.54 13.38
C ALA A 188 -11.04 -8.64 12.88
N ARG A 189 -11.45 -9.89 13.02
CA ARG A 189 -10.72 -11.06 12.49
C ARG A 189 -11.66 -11.98 11.70
N PRO A 190 -12.00 -11.59 10.47
CA PRO A 190 -12.97 -12.34 9.66
C PRO A 190 -12.48 -13.72 9.22
N THR A 191 -11.17 -13.98 9.24
CA THR A 191 -10.60 -15.28 8.87
C THR A 191 -9.41 -15.64 9.77
N LEU A 192 -9.02 -16.93 9.77
CA LEU A 192 -7.82 -17.39 10.48
C LEU A 192 -6.51 -16.81 9.90
N ARG A 193 -6.54 -16.24 8.69
CA ARG A 193 -5.35 -15.75 7.98
C ARG A 193 -5.27 -14.24 7.89
N ARG A 194 -6.39 -13.53 8.05
CA ARG A 194 -6.50 -12.09 7.82
C ARG A 194 -7.29 -11.41 8.93
N ALA A 195 -6.83 -10.24 9.33
CA ALA A 195 -7.52 -9.37 10.27
C ALA A 195 -7.70 -7.97 9.67
N VAL A 196 -8.57 -7.18 10.26
CA VAL A 196 -8.72 -5.75 10.01
C VAL A 196 -8.06 -5.00 11.17
N TRP A 197 -7.10 -4.18 10.84
CA TRP A 197 -6.40 -3.30 11.78
C TRP A 197 -6.73 -1.85 11.42
N ARG A 198 -6.95 -1.00 12.45
CA ARG A 198 -7.50 0.34 12.23
C ARG A 198 -6.93 1.35 13.23
N ILE A 199 -6.86 2.60 12.79
CA ILE A 199 -6.73 3.80 13.62
C ILE A 199 -7.90 4.73 13.26
N ASP A 200 -8.66 5.20 14.25
CA ASP A 200 -9.59 6.31 14.11
C ASP A 200 -8.88 7.61 14.48
N PHE A 201 -9.17 8.72 13.76
CA PHE A 201 -8.49 10.01 13.93
C PHE A 201 -9.30 11.04 14.68
#